data_dea6dfe95efe47d4d867839ed31925d3
#
_entry.id   dea6dfe95efe47d4d867839ed31925d3
#
_cell.length_a   1.000
_cell.length_b   1.000
_cell.length_c   1.000
_cell.angle_alpha   90.00
_cell.angle_beta   90.00
_cell.angle_gamma   90.00
#
_symmetry.space_group_name_H-M   'P 1'
#
loop_
_entity.id
_entity.type
_entity.pdbx_description
1 polymer ?
#
loop_
_entity_poly.entity_id
_entity_poly.type
_entity_poly.pdbx_seq_one_letter_code
_entity_poly.pdbx_strand_id
1 'polypeptide(L)'
;MVNIYGNVDMYEKFVEVVRQKTREVDENVEQIISNKELSESNVSFSDDVMEYALELLETDWISDKQYDMACRINNLLVRISELRAGQKGKVTLSEAAQFLECRELGKRLLSSLSY
;
A
#
# COMPACT_ATOMS: atom_id res chain seq x y z
N MET A 1 28.77 -6.80 7.02
CA MET A 1 28.20 -6.85 8.38
C MET A 1 26.81 -6.23 8.35
N VAL A 2 25.83 -7.02 8.72
CA VAL A 2 24.44 -6.55 8.70
C VAL A 2 24.24 -5.54 9.83
N ASN A 3 23.79 -4.34 9.47
CA ASN A 3 23.47 -3.31 10.46
C ASN A 3 22.05 -3.59 11.01
N ILE A 4 21.98 -4.27 12.14
CA ILE A 4 20.73 -4.66 12.77
C ILE A 4 19.85 -3.44 13.08
N TYR A 5 20.45 -2.34 13.52
CA TYR A 5 19.72 -1.10 13.81
C TYR A 5 19.14 -0.47 12.55
N GLY A 6 19.88 -0.49 11.44
CA GLY A 6 19.39 0.00 10.16
C GLY A 6 18.20 -0.81 9.66
N ASN A 7 18.22 -2.13 9.85
CA ASN A 7 17.12 -3.01 9.45
C ASN A 7 15.86 -2.78 10.30
N VAL A 8 16.02 -2.52 11.59
CA VAL A 8 14.89 -2.19 12.47
C VAL A 8 14.22 -0.89 11.98
N ASP A 9 15.01 0.14 11.70
CA ASP A 9 14.49 1.42 11.20
C ASP A 9 13.77 1.24 9.87
N MET A 10 14.35 0.47 8.93
CA MET A 10 13.72 0.19 7.64
C MET A 10 12.40 -0.54 7.81
N TYR A 11 12.38 -1.54 8.71
CA TYR A 11 11.19 -2.32 9.00
C TYR A 11 10.08 -1.43 9.55
N GLU A 12 10.40 -0.60 10.54
CA GLU A 12 9.44 0.32 11.13
C GLU A 12 8.88 1.32 10.11
N LYS A 13 9.73 1.87 9.27
CA LYS A 13 9.31 2.78 8.19
C LYS A 13 8.41 2.07 7.18
N PHE A 14 8.77 0.85 6.81
CA PHE A 14 7.98 0.04 5.90
C PHE A 14 6.59 -0.22 6.48
N VAL A 15 6.51 -0.67 7.72
CA VAL A 15 5.24 -0.94 8.41
C VAL A 15 4.40 0.33 8.51
N GLU A 16 5.03 1.45 8.85
CA GLU A 16 4.34 2.74 8.98
C GLU A 16 3.72 3.18 7.65
N VAL A 17 4.44 3.05 6.55
CA VAL A 17 3.92 3.42 5.24
C VAL A 17 2.78 2.49 4.83
N VAL A 18 2.92 1.18 5.05
CA VAL A 18 1.85 0.22 4.75
C VAL A 18 0.60 0.56 5.56
N ARG A 19 0.77 0.89 6.84
CA ARG A 19 -0.35 1.27 7.71
C ARG A 19 -1.03 2.54 7.22
N GLN A 20 -0.24 3.55 6.88
CA GLN A 20 -0.75 4.83 6.39
C GLN A 20 -1.52 4.66 5.08
N LYS A 21 -0.96 3.93 4.11
CA LYS A 21 -1.61 3.68 2.82
C LYS A 21 -2.88 2.85 2.97
N THR A 22 -2.87 1.86 3.85
CA THR A 22 -4.05 1.05 4.13
C THR A 22 -5.17 1.91 4.71
N ARG A 23 -4.83 2.84 5.61
CA ARG A 23 -5.79 3.78 6.20
C ARG A 23 -6.38 4.70 5.13
N GLU A 24 -5.54 5.25 4.27
CA GLU A 24 -5.99 6.12 3.17
C GLU A 24 -6.95 5.39 2.24
N VAL A 25 -6.62 4.16 1.86
CA VAL A 25 -7.46 3.33 1.00
C VAL A 25 -8.78 3.00 1.70
N ASP A 26 -8.74 2.68 2.98
CA ASP A 26 -9.95 2.38 3.77
C ASP A 26 -10.89 3.60 3.80
N GLU A 27 -10.35 4.80 3.99
CA GLU A 27 -11.13 6.05 3.94
C GLU A 27 -11.74 6.25 2.55
N ASN A 28 -10.99 5.96 1.50
CA ASN A 28 -11.51 6.05 0.13
C ASN A 28 -12.65 5.07 -0.12
N VAL A 29 -12.53 3.84 0.39
CA VAL A 29 -13.60 2.84 0.28
C VAL A 29 -14.87 3.33 0.99
N GLU A 30 -14.73 3.93 2.17
CA GLU A 30 -15.86 4.52 2.89
C GLU A 30 -16.53 5.63 2.08
N GLN A 31 -15.74 6.46 1.42
CA GLN A 31 -16.26 7.52 0.55
C GLN A 31 -17.01 6.94 -0.65
N ILE A 32 -16.50 5.87 -1.25
CA ILE A 32 -17.14 5.18 -2.37
C ILE A 32 -18.49 4.61 -1.93
N ILE A 33 -18.53 3.94 -0.79
CA ILE A 33 -19.75 3.35 -0.23
C ILE A 33 -20.79 4.45 0.04
N SER A 34 -20.35 5.60 0.52
CA SER A 34 -21.19 6.76 0.80
C SER A 34 -21.53 7.57 -0.44
N ASN A 35 -21.08 7.14 -1.62
CA ASN A 35 -21.33 7.79 -2.90
C ASN A 35 -20.78 9.23 -2.95
N LYS A 36 -19.66 9.48 -2.30
CA LYS A 36 -18.97 10.77 -2.29
C LYS A 36 -17.88 10.80 -3.35
N GLU A 37 -17.53 11.99 -3.82
CA GLU A 37 -16.39 12.17 -4.71
C GLU A 37 -15.09 11.93 -3.94
N LEU A 38 -14.12 11.30 -4.63
CA LEU A 38 -12.80 11.05 -4.04
C LEU A 38 -11.88 12.23 -4.29
N SER A 39 -11.13 12.60 -3.26
CA SER A 39 -10.02 13.52 -3.41
C SER A 39 -8.80 12.78 -3.98
N GLU A 40 -7.96 13.49 -4.72
CA GLU A 40 -6.75 12.92 -5.32
C GLU A 40 -5.67 12.74 -4.26
N SER A 41 -5.61 11.58 -3.63
CA SER A 41 -4.61 11.40 -2.57
C SER A 41 -3.90 10.06 -2.56
N ASN A 42 -4.21 9.16 -3.50
CA ASN A 42 -3.57 7.85 -3.51
C ASN A 42 -2.31 7.86 -4.35
N VAL A 43 -1.20 8.05 -3.67
CA VAL A 43 0.13 8.00 -4.27
C VAL A 43 0.69 6.61 -3.99
N SER A 44 1.40 6.05 -4.98
CA SER A 44 2.13 4.79 -4.81
C SER A 44 3.12 4.86 -3.64
N PHE A 45 3.64 3.71 -3.22
CA PHE A 45 4.79 3.70 -2.33
C PHE A 45 5.95 4.43 -3.01
N SER A 46 6.72 5.19 -2.23
CA SER A 46 7.90 5.82 -2.78
C SER A 46 8.93 4.76 -3.19
N ASP A 47 9.82 5.12 -4.10
CA ASP A 47 10.91 4.23 -4.52
C ASP A 47 11.74 3.79 -3.31
N ASP A 48 11.97 4.68 -2.35
CA ASP A 48 12.70 4.39 -1.12
C ASP A 48 12.03 3.25 -0.33
N VAL A 49 10.71 3.28 -0.21
CA VAL A 49 9.96 2.25 0.52
C VAL A 49 10.06 0.90 -0.17
N MET A 50 10.01 0.89 -1.51
CA MET A 50 10.16 -0.35 -2.26
C MET A 50 11.58 -0.91 -2.17
N GLU A 51 12.58 -0.04 -2.10
CA GLU A 51 13.97 -0.46 -1.85
C GLU A 51 14.11 -1.05 -0.45
N TYR A 52 13.47 -0.45 0.57
CA TYR A 52 13.46 -1.00 1.92
C TYR A 52 12.80 -2.39 1.94
N ALA A 53 11.70 -2.55 1.22
CA ALA A 53 11.01 -3.84 1.14
C ALA A 53 11.91 -4.91 0.53
N LEU A 54 12.63 -4.58 -0.54
CA LEU A 54 13.55 -5.52 -1.18
C LEU A 54 14.71 -5.89 -0.24
N GLU A 55 15.28 -4.93 0.44
CA GLU A 55 16.36 -5.17 1.39
C GLU A 55 15.89 -5.98 2.58
N LEU A 56 14.68 -5.73 3.08
CA LEU A 56 14.08 -6.52 4.14
C LEU A 56 13.83 -7.96 3.70
N LEU A 57 13.46 -8.18 2.43
CA LEU A 57 13.31 -9.51 1.86
C LEU A 57 14.67 -10.23 1.81
N GLU A 58 15.71 -9.56 1.31
CA GLU A 58 17.04 -10.12 1.17
C GLU A 58 17.69 -10.48 2.51
N THR A 59 17.32 -9.79 3.56
CA THR A 59 17.82 -10.02 4.92
C THR A 59 16.89 -10.86 5.78
N ASP A 60 15.86 -11.46 5.18
CA ASP A 60 14.89 -12.35 5.83
C ASP A 60 14.04 -11.68 6.93
N TRP A 61 13.91 -10.38 6.89
CA TRP A 61 13.00 -9.64 7.78
C TRP A 61 11.54 -9.75 7.37
N ILE A 62 11.31 -9.91 6.06
CA ILE A 62 9.98 -10.19 5.53
C ILE A 62 10.06 -11.41 4.61
N SER A 63 8.94 -12.09 4.42
CA SER A 63 8.86 -13.26 3.57
C SER A 63 8.62 -12.88 2.10
N ASP A 64 8.82 -13.84 1.20
CA ASP A 64 8.47 -13.69 -0.21
C ASP A 64 7.02 -13.27 -0.39
N LYS A 65 6.13 -13.88 0.39
CA LYS A 65 4.70 -13.58 0.37
C LYS A 65 4.41 -12.14 0.77
N GLN A 66 5.09 -11.66 1.81
CA GLN A 66 4.93 -10.28 2.29
C GLN A 66 5.45 -9.29 1.25
N TYR A 67 6.58 -9.59 0.64
CA TYR A 67 7.13 -8.78 -0.44
C TYR A 67 6.19 -8.73 -1.64
N ASP A 68 5.67 -9.89 -2.05
CA ASP A 68 4.72 -9.96 -3.17
C ASP A 68 3.46 -9.13 -2.90
N MET A 69 2.94 -9.18 -1.66
CA MET A 69 1.79 -8.37 -1.28
C MET A 69 2.11 -6.87 -1.37
N ALA A 70 3.30 -6.46 -0.91
CA ALA A 70 3.73 -5.07 -1.00
C ALA A 70 3.83 -4.61 -2.45
N CYS A 71 4.41 -5.42 -3.32
CA CYS A 71 4.52 -5.12 -4.75
C CYS A 71 3.14 -4.98 -5.39
N ARG A 72 2.21 -5.87 -5.05
CA ARG A 72 0.86 -5.84 -5.61
C ARG A 72 0.10 -4.60 -5.14
N ILE A 73 0.22 -4.25 -3.86
CA ILE A 73 -0.38 -3.02 -3.32
C ILE A 73 0.16 -1.81 -4.07
N ASN A 74 1.48 -1.74 -4.23
CA ASN A 74 2.11 -0.63 -4.94
C ASN A 74 1.60 -0.53 -6.38
N ASN A 75 1.52 -1.65 -7.09
CA ASN A 75 1.02 -1.68 -8.46
C ASN A 75 -0.45 -1.23 -8.55
N LEU A 76 -1.27 -1.65 -7.58
CA LEU A 76 -2.67 -1.23 -7.52
C LEU A 76 -2.80 0.27 -7.25
N LEU A 77 -1.99 0.82 -6.35
CA LEU A 77 -1.99 2.25 -6.06
C LEU A 77 -1.57 3.07 -7.28
N VAL A 78 -0.54 2.63 -8.00
CA VAL A 78 -0.10 3.28 -9.24
C VAL A 78 -1.23 3.26 -10.25
N ARG A 79 -1.87 2.11 -10.44
CA ARG A 79 -2.96 1.96 -11.40
C ARG A 79 -4.17 2.81 -11.04
N ILE A 80 -4.53 2.85 -9.77
CA ILE A 80 -5.61 3.72 -9.29
C ILE A 80 -5.28 5.18 -9.58
N SER A 81 -4.06 5.60 -9.28
CA SER A 81 -3.60 6.97 -9.55
C SER A 81 -3.70 7.32 -11.03
N GLU A 82 -3.30 6.40 -11.90
CA GLU A 82 -3.39 6.59 -13.36
C GLU A 82 -4.83 6.69 -13.82
N LEU A 83 -5.70 5.81 -13.32
CA LEU A 83 -7.12 5.81 -13.69
C LEU A 83 -7.84 7.06 -13.22
N ARG A 84 -7.45 7.62 -12.06
CA ARG A 84 -8.04 8.83 -11.50
C ARG A 84 -7.43 10.11 -12.06
N ALA A 85 -6.28 10.02 -12.72
CA ALA A 85 -5.62 11.20 -13.28
C ALA A 85 -6.51 11.85 -14.33
N GLY A 86 -6.85 13.11 -14.13
CA GLY A 86 -7.70 13.86 -15.04
C GLY A 86 -9.19 13.53 -14.97
N GLN A 87 -9.59 12.60 -14.12
CA GLN A 87 -11.00 12.26 -13.92
C GLN A 87 -11.51 12.87 -12.63
N LYS A 88 -12.58 13.65 -12.75
CA LYS A 88 -13.31 14.19 -11.60
C LYS A 88 -14.67 13.53 -11.58
N GLY A 89 -15.07 13.04 -10.42
CA GLY A 89 -16.40 12.48 -10.25
C GLY A 89 -16.40 11.11 -9.60
N LYS A 90 -17.47 10.37 -9.86
CA LYS A 90 -17.71 9.08 -9.21
C LYS A 90 -16.77 8.00 -9.72
N VAL A 91 -16.38 7.13 -8.80
CA VAL A 91 -15.53 5.97 -9.08
C VAL A 91 -16.34 4.94 -9.86
N THR A 92 -15.76 4.37 -10.90
CA THR A 92 -16.37 3.29 -11.66
C THR A 92 -16.33 1.99 -10.86
N LEU A 93 -17.10 0.99 -11.27
CA LEU A 93 -17.09 -0.33 -10.64
C LEU A 93 -15.70 -0.98 -10.70
N SER A 94 -15.00 -0.80 -11.83
CA SER A 94 -13.65 -1.33 -12.00
C SER A 94 -12.66 -0.69 -11.02
N GLU A 95 -12.75 0.62 -10.86
CA GLU A 95 -11.91 1.35 -9.90
C GLU A 95 -12.24 0.93 -8.46
N ALA A 96 -13.54 0.81 -8.14
CA ALA A 96 -13.98 0.38 -6.81
C ALA A 96 -13.43 -1.00 -6.46
N ALA A 97 -13.43 -1.93 -7.41
CA ALA A 97 -12.88 -3.27 -7.20
C ALA A 97 -11.39 -3.21 -6.85
N GLN A 98 -10.64 -2.33 -7.50
CA GLN A 98 -9.20 -2.16 -7.23
C GLN A 98 -8.94 -1.56 -5.84
N PHE A 99 -9.75 -0.59 -5.42
CA PHE A 99 -9.68 -0.04 -4.06
C PHE A 99 -9.94 -1.13 -3.02
N LEU A 100 -10.96 -1.96 -3.24
CA LEU A 100 -11.30 -3.04 -2.32
C LEU A 100 -10.18 -4.08 -2.24
N GLU A 101 -9.59 -4.46 -3.37
CA GLU A 101 -8.46 -5.40 -3.40
C GLU A 101 -7.26 -4.81 -2.65
N CYS A 102 -6.96 -3.54 -2.88
CA CYS A 102 -5.87 -2.86 -2.21
C CYS A 102 -6.07 -2.83 -0.70
N ARG A 103 -7.28 -2.56 -0.23
CA ARG A 103 -7.63 -2.57 1.19
C ARG A 103 -7.40 -3.94 1.81
N GLU A 104 -7.87 -4.99 1.16
CA GLU A 104 -7.73 -6.36 1.65
C GLU A 104 -6.26 -6.77 1.74
N LEU A 105 -5.48 -6.47 0.71
CA LEU A 105 -4.05 -6.78 0.70
C LEU A 105 -3.31 -6.01 1.79
N GLY A 106 -3.65 -4.74 1.98
CA GLY A 106 -3.05 -3.92 3.01
C GLY A 106 -3.30 -4.48 4.41
N LYS A 107 -4.54 -4.88 4.68
CA LYS A 107 -4.91 -5.48 5.96
C LYS A 107 -4.22 -6.82 6.18
N ARG A 108 -4.13 -7.66 5.14
CA ARG A 108 -3.43 -8.95 5.21
C ARG A 108 -1.96 -8.75 5.48
N LEU A 109 -1.33 -7.82 4.77
CA LEU A 109 0.08 -7.53 4.95
C LEU A 109 0.35 -7.06 6.38
N LEU A 110 -0.42 -6.10 6.88
CA LEU A 110 -0.28 -5.61 8.25
C LEU A 110 -0.46 -6.70 9.29
N SER A 111 -1.45 -7.58 9.09
CA SER A 111 -1.69 -8.71 10.00
C SER A 111 -0.54 -9.71 10.00
N SER A 112 0.15 -9.87 8.86
CA SER A 112 1.27 -10.79 8.74
C SER A 112 2.58 -10.22 9.27
N LEU A 113 2.69 -8.89 9.35
CA LEU A 113 3.83 -8.24 9.95
C LEU A 113 3.69 -8.29 11.47
N SER A 114 4.72 -8.77 12.17
CA SER A 114 4.69 -8.95 13.63
C SER A 114 4.84 -7.61 14.32
N TYR A 115 3.74 -6.88 14.42
CA TYR A 115 3.80 -5.53 14.97
C TYR A 115 2.60 -5.21 15.84
#